data_7d83be7d2fedb0123a891f1d64c700d5
#
_entry.id   7d83be7d2fedb0123a891f1d64c700d5
#
_cell.length_a   1.000
_cell.length_b   1.000
_cell.length_c   1.000
_cell.angle_alpha   90.00
_cell.angle_beta   90.00
_cell.angle_gamma   90.00
#
_symmetry.space_group_name_H-M   'P 1'
#
loop_
_entity.id
_entity.type
_entity.pdbx_description
1 polymer ?
#
loop_
_entity_poly.entity_id
_entity_poly.type
_entity_poly.pdbx_seq_one_letter_code
_entity_poly.pdbx_strand_id
1 'polypeptide(L)'
;MKPRILLAESTTPDGAAMSLYEHDGAYSISFKGQELMHSKASASELLLGKLGIENLTKASKPLVMIGGLGLGFTLRTVLVGLKEDAQVDVVELVPKVVEWNREFLRDLNG
;
A
#
# COMPACT_ATOMS: atom_id res chain seq x y z
N MET A 1 21.65 1.85 -17.59
CA MET A 1 20.29 1.74 -17.01
C MET A 1 20.08 0.33 -16.49
N LYS A 2 19.63 0.20 -15.24
CA LYS A 2 19.32 -1.10 -14.67
C LYS A 2 17.94 -1.55 -15.13
N PRO A 3 17.76 -2.81 -15.52
CA PRO A 3 16.43 -3.32 -15.85
C PRO A 3 15.56 -3.45 -14.60
N ARG A 4 14.26 -3.36 -14.78
CA ARG A 4 13.35 -3.66 -13.69
C ARG A 4 13.31 -5.18 -13.46
N ILE A 5 13.12 -5.57 -12.23
CA ILE A 5 13.11 -6.97 -11.82
C ILE A 5 11.69 -7.35 -11.40
N LEU A 6 11.16 -8.41 -12.00
CA LEU A 6 9.88 -8.96 -11.59
C LEU A 6 10.06 -9.73 -10.27
N LEU A 7 9.44 -9.27 -9.20
CA LEU A 7 9.52 -9.91 -7.90
C LEU A 7 8.41 -10.93 -7.68
N ALA A 8 7.20 -10.64 -8.13
CA ALA A 8 6.05 -11.49 -7.91
C ALA A 8 4.93 -11.19 -8.91
N GLU A 9 4.09 -12.18 -9.15
CA GLU A 9 2.90 -12.06 -10.00
C GLU A 9 1.68 -12.63 -9.28
N SER A 10 0.52 -12.12 -9.64
CA SER A 10 -0.76 -12.64 -9.18
C SER A 10 -1.84 -12.34 -10.22
N THR A 11 -3.05 -12.81 -9.95
CA THR A 11 -4.21 -12.48 -10.76
C THR A 11 -5.27 -11.85 -9.87
N THR A 12 -6.05 -10.93 -10.45
CA THR A 12 -7.22 -10.37 -9.78
C THR A 12 -8.35 -11.39 -9.83
N PRO A 13 -9.45 -11.21 -9.06
CA PRO A 13 -10.59 -12.14 -9.10
C PRO A 13 -11.20 -12.34 -10.48
N ASP A 14 -11.09 -11.35 -11.37
CA ASP A 14 -11.57 -11.45 -12.75
C ASP A 14 -10.52 -12.00 -13.72
N GLY A 15 -9.37 -12.47 -13.21
CA GLY A 15 -8.34 -13.13 -14.02
C GLY A 15 -7.31 -12.23 -14.66
N ALA A 16 -7.29 -10.93 -14.35
CA ALA A 16 -6.31 -10.00 -14.90
C ALA A 16 -4.95 -10.15 -14.21
N ALA A 17 -3.86 -9.94 -14.97
CA ALA A 17 -2.50 -10.05 -14.45
C ALA A 17 -2.13 -8.82 -13.62
N MET A 18 -1.52 -9.07 -12.45
CA MET A 18 -0.98 -8.04 -11.57
C MET A 18 0.44 -8.44 -11.18
N SER A 19 1.39 -7.51 -11.29
CA SER A 19 2.82 -7.79 -11.11
C SER A 19 3.47 -6.76 -10.20
N LEU A 20 4.41 -7.24 -9.37
CA LEU A 20 5.24 -6.40 -8.52
C LEU A 20 6.66 -6.37 -9.07
N TYR A 21 7.19 -5.18 -9.31
CA TYR A 21 8.54 -4.97 -9.82
C TYR A 21 9.40 -4.16 -8.86
N GLU A 22 10.71 -4.38 -8.95
CA GLU A 22 11.72 -3.51 -8.36
C GLU A 22 12.59 -2.94 -9.48
N HIS A 23 12.93 -1.66 -9.36
CA HIS A 23 13.88 -1.00 -10.25
C HIS A 23 14.70 0.00 -9.44
N ASP A 24 15.98 -0.31 -9.26
CA ASP A 24 16.95 0.58 -8.62
C ASP A 24 16.45 1.09 -7.24
N GLY A 25 15.95 0.18 -6.42
CA GLY A 25 15.47 0.49 -5.07
C GLY A 25 14.04 1.00 -4.97
N ALA A 26 13.37 1.21 -6.10
CA ALA A 26 11.97 1.62 -6.14
C ALA A 26 11.08 0.43 -6.49
N TYR A 27 9.84 0.46 -6.03
CA TYR A 27 8.86 -0.59 -6.27
C TYR A 27 7.69 -0.07 -7.09
N SER A 28 7.11 -0.93 -7.91
CA SER A 28 5.91 -0.60 -8.67
C SER A 28 4.98 -1.80 -8.78
N ILE A 29 3.67 -1.52 -8.86
CA ILE A 29 2.65 -2.53 -9.13
C ILE A 29 2.03 -2.20 -10.48
N SER A 30 2.02 -3.18 -11.37
CA SER A 30 1.42 -3.08 -12.71
C SER A 30 0.17 -3.95 -12.78
N PHE A 31 -0.81 -3.48 -13.54
CA PHE A 31 -2.06 -4.17 -13.79
C PHE A 31 -2.33 -4.19 -15.30
N LYS A 32 -2.49 -5.38 -15.85
CA LYS A 32 -2.65 -5.55 -17.31
C LYS A 32 -1.53 -4.88 -18.10
N GLY A 33 -0.29 -4.96 -17.59
CA GLY A 33 0.88 -4.38 -18.24
C GLY A 33 1.06 -2.88 -18.06
N GLN A 34 0.15 -2.20 -17.35
CA GLN A 34 0.26 -0.77 -17.09
C GLN A 34 0.61 -0.52 -15.62
N GLU A 35 1.53 0.41 -15.37
CA GLU A 35 1.91 0.78 -14.02
C GLU A 35 0.75 1.46 -13.30
N LEU A 36 0.36 0.91 -12.15
CA LEU A 36 -0.72 1.40 -11.32
C LEU A 36 -0.20 2.25 -10.16
N MET A 37 0.88 1.80 -9.55
CA MET A 37 1.49 2.43 -8.37
C MET A 37 3.00 2.39 -8.48
N HIS A 38 3.66 3.42 -7.91
CA HIS A 38 5.11 3.51 -7.87
C HIS A 38 5.54 4.10 -6.54
N SER A 39 6.59 3.54 -5.91
CA SER A 39 7.02 3.98 -4.59
C SER A 39 7.56 5.42 -4.54
N LYS A 40 7.99 5.96 -5.68
CA LYS A 40 8.42 7.36 -5.79
C LYS A 40 7.27 8.33 -6.09
N ALA A 41 6.07 7.84 -6.31
CA ALA A 41 4.88 8.64 -6.62
C ALA A 41 3.80 8.40 -5.57
N SER A 42 4.14 8.68 -4.30
CA SER A 42 3.30 8.36 -3.14
C SER A 42 2.60 9.57 -2.52
N ALA A 43 2.77 10.78 -3.09
CA ALA A 43 2.24 12.00 -2.46
C ALA A 43 0.73 11.96 -2.22
N SER A 44 -0.05 11.43 -3.16
CA SER A 44 -1.50 11.35 -3.02
C SER A 44 -1.93 10.36 -1.93
N GLU A 45 -1.23 9.23 -1.80
CA GLU A 45 -1.54 8.25 -0.75
C GLU A 45 -1.19 8.77 0.64
N LEU A 46 -0.08 9.49 0.76
CA LEU A 46 0.32 10.11 2.01
C LEU A 46 -0.70 11.20 2.41
N LEU A 47 -1.12 12.02 1.47
CA LEU A 47 -2.12 13.06 1.71
C LEU A 47 -3.47 12.46 2.06
N LEU A 48 -3.89 11.41 1.37
CA LEU A 48 -5.13 10.70 1.68
C LEU A 48 -5.13 10.20 3.13
N GLY A 49 -4.04 9.58 3.57
CA GLY A 49 -3.91 9.11 4.94
C GLY A 49 -4.03 10.24 5.96
N LYS A 50 -3.34 11.35 5.72
CA LYS A 50 -3.40 12.53 6.61
C LYS A 50 -4.79 13.12 6.70
N LEU A 51 -5.44 13.36 5.55
CA LEU A 51 -6.77 13.94 5.52
C LEU A 51 -7.82 13.01 6.14
N GLY A 52 -7.68 11.71 5.93
CA GLY A 52 -8.60 10.73 6.46
C GLY A 52 -8.64 10.66 7.99
N ILE A 53 -7.52 10.98 8.65
CA ILE A 53 -7.43 10.89 10.11
C ILE A 53 -7.35 12.26 10.81
N GLU A 54 -7.42 13.34 10.07
CA GLU A 54 -7.21 14.69 10.56
C GLU A 54 -8.06 15.02 11.80
N ASN A 55 -9.31 14.55 11.83
CA ASN A 55 -10.23 14.78 12.95
C ASN A 55 -10.18 13.67 14.02
N LEU A 56 -9.31 12.67 13.85
CA LEU A 56 -9.25 11.49 14.74
C LEU A 56 -8.01 11.46 15.62
N THR A 57 -7.06 12.35 15.43
CA THR A 57 -5.77 12.30 16.13
C THR A 57 -5.90 12.41 17.65
N LYS A 58 -6.97 13.05 18.14
CA LYS A 58 -7.26 13.19 19.58
C LYS A 58 -8.43 12.32 20.03
N ALA A 59 -9.03 11.54 19.12
CA ALA A 59 -10.14 10.68 19.46
C ALA A 59 -9.69 9.48 20.30
N SER A 60 -10.58 9.01 21.19
CA SER A 60 -10.36 7.79 21.93
C SER A 60 -10.88 6.60 21.14
N LYS A 61 -10.04 5.58 20.94
CA LYS A 61 -10.38 4.34 20.23
C LYS A 61 -10.97 4.60 18.83
N PRO A 62 -10.28 5.41 17.97
CA PRO A 62 -10.80 5.66 16.64
C PRO A 62 -10.82 4.39 15.78
N LEU A 63 -11.83 4.31 14.90
CA LEU A 63 -11.98 3.20 13.96
C LEU A 63 -11.80 3.73 12.54
N VAL A 64 -10.87 3.15 11.80
CA VAL A 64 -10.55 3.56 10.42
C VAL A 64 -10.61 2.35 9.49
N MET A 65 -11.23 2.50 8.33
CA MET A 65 -11.22 1.50 7.29
C MET A 65 -10.45 2.05 6.07
N ILE A 66 -9.53 1.25 5.55
CA ILE A 66 -8.76 1.61 4.35
C ILE A 66 -9.15 0.65 3.22
N GLY A 67 -9.64 1.20 2.12
CA GLY A 67 -9.97 0.44 0.93
C GLY A 67 -8.77 0.35 0.00
N GLY A 68 -8.17 -0.84 -0.10
CA GLY A 68 -6.98 -1.07 -0.89
C GLY A 68 -5.69 -0.84 -0.11
N LEU A 69 -4.77 -1.80 -0.19
CA LEU A 69 -3.48 -1.73 0.50
C LEU A 69 -2.37 -1.18 -0.41
N GLY A 70 -2.28 -1.70 -1.65
CA GLY A 70 -1.25 -1.30 -2.61
C GLY A 70 0.15 -1.43 -2.05
N LEU A 71 0.93 -0.35 -2.09
CA LEU A 71 2.29 -0.30 -1.55
C LEU A 71 2.34 0.02 -0.04
N GLY A 72 1.19 0.19 0.61
CA GLY A 72 1.10 0.35 2.05
C GLY A 72 1.29 1.77 2.59
N PHE A 73 1.45 2.78 1.73
CA PHE A 73 1.72 4.15 2.18
C PHE A 73 0.57 4.77 2.97
N THR A 74 -0.67 4.58 2.52
CA THR A 74 -1.84 5.12 3.23
C THR A 74 -1.97 4.47 4.60
N LEU A 75 -1.83 3.14 4.68
CA LEU A 75 -1.88 2.42 5.96
C LEU A 75 -0.79 2.92 6.91
N ARG A 76 0.44 3.04 6.44
CA ARG A 76 1.54 3.53 7.27
C ARG A 76 1.26 4.93 7.81
N THR A 77 0.79 5.84 6.95
CA THR A 77 0.47 7.21 7.36
C THR A 77 -0.59 7.23 8.45
N VAL A 78 -1.64 6.42 8.30
CA VAL A 78 -2.72 6.30 9.28
C VAL A 78 -2.19 5.74 10.61
N LEU A 79 -1.41 4.66 10.57
CA LEU A 79 -0.86 4.03 11.77
C LEU A 79 0.09 4.96 12.54
N VAL A 80 0.92 5.71 11.82
CA VAL A 80 1.84 6.67 12.44
C VAL A 80 1.10 7.85 13.06
N GLY A 81 0.00 8.27 12.44
CA GLY A 81 -0.76 9.44 12.88
C GLY A 81 -1.77 9.19 14.00
N LEU A 82 -2.07 7.94 14.33
CA LEU A 82 -3.05 7.59 15.34
C LEU A 82 -2.40 6.96 16.58
N LYS A 83 -3.12 6.99 17.71
CA LYS A 83 -2.66 6.37 18.94
C LYS A 83 -2.82 4.85 18.88
N GLU A 84 -2.20 4.15 19.85
CA GLU A 84 -2.21 2.67 19.91
C GLU A 84 -3.60 2.07 20.08
N ASP A 85 -4.58 2.82 20.64
CA ASP A 85 -5.94 2.34 20.83
C ASP A 85 -6.78 2.38 19.55
N ALA A 86 -6.23 2.84 18.43
CA ALA A 86 -6.93 2.89 17.16
C ALA A 86 -7.10 1.49 16.57
N GLN A 87 -8.25 1.25 15.95
CA GLN A 87 -8.50 0.08 15.13
C GLN A 87 -8.46 0.49 13.66
N VAL A 88 -7.59 -0.14 12.89
CA VAL A 88 -7.47 0.13 11.46
C VAL A 88 -7.72 -1.17 10.69
N ASP A 89 -8.79 -1.18 9.89
CA ASP A 89 -9.15 -2.31 9.05
C ASP A 89 -8.78 -2.01 7.61
N VAL A 90 -8.05 -2.91 6.97
CA VAL A 90 -7.67 -2.79 5.56
C VAL A 90 -8.44 -3.83 4.75
N VAL A 91 -9.14 -3.36 3.72
CA VAL A 91 -9.87 -4.22 2.80
C VAL A 91 -9.10 -4.26 1.49
N GLU A 92 -8.55 -5.42 1.17
CA GLU A 92 -7.74 -5.61 -0.03
C GLU A 92 -8.33 -6.77 -0.87
N LEU A 93 -8.63 -6.48 -2.14
CA LEU A 93 -9.25 -7.43 -3.06
C LEU A 93 -8.29 -8.55 -3.47
N VAL A 94 -7.00 -8.27 -3.54
CA VAL A 94 -5.98 -9.22 -3.99
C VAL A 94 -5.14 -9.68 -2.79
N PRO A 95 -5.33 -10.92 -2.29
CA PRO A 95 -4.58 -11.39 -1.10
C PRO A 95 -3.06 -11.34 -1.27
N LYS A 96 -2.55 -11.53 -2.48
CA LYS A 96 -1.11 -11.47 -2.76
C LYS A 96 -0.52 -10.09 -2.46
N VAL A 97 -1.28 -9.01 -2.60
CA VAL A 97 -0.81 -7.67 -2.25
C VAL A 97 -0.48 -7.59 -0.76
N VAL A 98 -1.27 -8.24 0.10
CA VAL A 98 -0.98 -8.32 1.54
C VAL A 98 0.34 -9.08 1.78
N GLU A 99 0.53 -10.21 1.10
CA GLU A 99 1.77 -10.98 1.20
C GLU A 99 2.97 -10.18 0.72
N TRP A 100 2.84 -9.45 -0.39
CA TRP A 100 3.90 -8.60 -0.92
C TRP A 100 4.34 -7.53 0.09
N ASN A 101 3.38 -6.96 0.82
CA ASN A 101 3.68 -5.97 1.86
C ASN A 101 4.43 -6.60 3.05
N ARG A 102 4.18 -7.86 3.34
CA ARG A 102 4.87 -8.58 4.41
C ARG A 102 6.27 -9.05 4.02
N GLU A 103 6.52 -9.26 2.73
CA GLU A 103 7.80 -9.75 2.22
C GLU A 103 8.61 -8.64 1.57
N PHE A 104 8.30 -8.34 0.31
CA PHE A 104 9.12 -7.46 -0.54
C PHE A 104 9.06 -5.99 -0.13
N LEU A 105 7.92 -5.54 0.37
CA LEU A 105 7.68 -4.14 0.69
C LEU A 105 7.89 -3.81 2.16
N ARG A 106 8.28 -4.78 2.94
CA ARG A 106 8.49 -4.63 4.39
C ARG A 106 9.48 -3.51 4.73
N ASP A 107 10.61 -3.48 4.04
CA ASP A 107 11.65 -2.48 4.28
C ASP A 107 11.24 -1.08 3.82
N LEU A 108 10.30 -1.01 2.87
CA LEU A 108 9.79 0.26 2.38
C LEU A 108 8.92 0.98 3.42
N ASN A 109 8.13 0.23 4.18
CA ASN A 109 7.15 0.77 5.12
C ASN A 109 7.51 0.57 6.60
N GLY A 110 8.46 -0.25 6.88
CA GLY A 110 8.88 -0.56 8.25
C GLY A 110 8.09 -1.68 8.93
#